data_bbd2c16507f969282ca60fa5490ab8bf
#
_entry.id   bbd2c16507f969282ca60fa5490ab8bf
#
_cell.length_a   1.000
_cell.length_b   1.000
_cell.length_c   1.000
_cell.angle_alpha   90.00
_cell.angle_beta   90.00
_cell.angle_gamma   90.00
#
_symmetry.space_group_name_H-M   'P 1'
#
loop_
_entity.id
_entity.type
_entity.pdbx_description
1 polymer ?
#
loop_
_entity_poly.entity_id
_entity_poly.type
_entity_poly.pdbx_seq_one_letter_code
_entity_poly.pdbx_strand_id
1 'polypeptide(L)'
;MNALTLFLPCAAGVEDFLATEIERITGTPRAQLHTSRGGVELPGSWRDAMKLNLHSRLAQRVLVRVAHQPYRDEQHVYAAAHDVAWEIWFTPQQTLKVEITAQHSPLKSLNFAALRVKDAICDRLRDKRGTRPSIDTARPDVRVFAHLTAEHLSFYIDTSGQPLFKRGWREDKGDAPLKETLAAAMIAATGWTGQPGPDGSAPVPLYDPCCGSGTVLIEAAQIALNIAPGGQRRFGFEKLLPYQAHVWQALRQEALAAERHLPADGKPFIFGSDVAFRMVDFARRNAERAGVAHAIELRGGDALQRTPPSATPGVMLLNPPYGERIAAAGVAGQRADTRADNRAHHRSDDRARAPTHLRGRETAQHSDGSENNDFFAQLASHWKKHYAGWSAWLLTPDLKLPSKMRFKESRR
;
A
#
# COMPACT_ATOMS: atom_id res chain seq x y z
N MET A 1 0.27 -22.33 -22.04
CA MET A 1 -0.75 -21.25 -21.84
C MET A 1 -0.24 -20.02 -22.58
N ASN A 2 -1.13 -19.34 -23.31
CA ASN A 2 -0.78 -18.06 -23.94
C ASN A 2 -0.31 -17.06 -22.87
N ALA A 3 0.60 -16.16 -23.24
CA ALA A 3 1.06 -15.10 -22.38
C ALA A 3 -0.14 -14.27 -21.89
N LEU A 4 -0.23 -14.05 -20.57
CA LEU A 4 -1.22 -13.17 -19.96
C LEU A 4 -0.76 -11.72 -20.10
N THR A 5 -1.70 -10.80 -20.09
CA THR A 5 -1.40 -9.38 -19.85
C THR A 5 -1.73 -9.08 -18.41
N LEU A 6 -0.72 -8.69 -17.62
CA LEU A 6 -0.86 -8.29 -16.24
C LEU A 6 -0.86 -6.76 -16.14
N PHE A 7 -1.69 -6.21 -15.27
CA PHE A 7 -1.72 -4.79 -14.94
C PHE A 7 -1.61 -4.61 -13.43
N LEU A 8 -0.65 -3.80 -13.01
CA LEU A 8 -0.38 -3.50 -11.60
C LEU A 8 -0.66 -2.01 -11.35
N PRO A 9 -1.82 -1.67 -10.78
CA PRO A 9 -2.10 -0.29 -10.38
C PRO A 9 -1.22 0.12 -9.19
N CYS A 10 -0.77 1.38 -9.19
CA CYS A 10 0.00 2.00 -8.10
C CYS A 10 -0.45 3.44 -7.83
N ALA A 11 0.15 4.11 -6.88
CA ALA A 11 -0.03 5.55 -6.69
C ALA A 11 0.64 6.31 -7.84
N ALA A 12 0.05 7.44 -8.25
CA ALA A 12 0.64 8.30 -9.27
C ALA A 12 2.01 8.83 -8.81
N GLY A 13 3.00 8.76 -9.70
CA GLY A 13 4.40 9.10 -9.43
C GLY A 13 5.25 7.94 -8.89
N VAL A 14 4.66 6.74 -8.71
CA VAL A 14 5.36 5.54 -8.25
C VAL A 14 5.65 4.56 -9.40
N GLU A 15 5.17 4.87 -10.59
CA GLU A 15 5.15 3.95 -11.73
C GLU A 15 6.55 3.44 -12.11
N ASP A 16 7.57 4.33 -12.13
CA ASP A 16 8.94 3.94 -12.48
C ASP A 16 9.60 3.05 -11.41
N PHE A 17 9.32 3.32 -10.14
CA PHE A 17 9.75 2.45 -9.04
C PHE A 17 9.08 1.08 -9.13
N LEU A 18 7.77 1.05 -9.43
CA LEU A 18 7.03 -0.20 -9.62
C LEU A 18 7.57 -1.00 -10.81
N ALA A 19 7.90 -0.35 -11.91
CA ALA A 19 8.44 -1.05 -13.07
C ALA A 19 9.84 -1.64 -12.77
N THR A 20 10.70 -0.93 -12.03
CA THR A 20 11.97 -1.48 -11.53
C THR A 20 11.74 -2.67 -10.58
N GLU A 21 10.73 -2.59 -9.73
CA GLU A 21 10.34 -3.69 -8.86
C GLU A 21 9.86 -4.90 -9.65
N ILE A 22 9.00 -4.71 -10.67
CA ILE A 22 8.51 -5.78 -11.56
C ILE A 22 9.66 -6.47 -12.27
N GLU A 23 10.59 -5.71 -12.88
CA GLU A 23 11.77 -6.25 -13.55
C GLU A 23 12.58 -7.15 -12.60
N ARG A 24 12.85 -6.69 -11.39
CA ARG A 24 13.55 -7.46 -10.35
C ARG A 24 12.79 -8.73 -9.93
N ILE A 25 11.45 -8.69 -9.82
CA ILE A 25 10.63 -9.82 -9.36
C ILE A 25 10.47 -10.86 -10.46
N THR A 26 10.16 -10.45 -11.70
CA THR A 26 9.79 -11.35 -12.77
C THR A 26 10.94 -11.68 -13.74
N GLY A 27 11.97 -10.83 -13.81
CA GLY A 27 12.99 -10.86 -14.83
C GLY A 27 12.53 -10.32 -16.19
N THR A 28 11.31 -9.78 -16.28
CA THR A 28 10.79 -9.18 -17.52
C THR A 28 11.56 -7.90 -17.83
N PRO A 29 12.23 -7.79 -18.99
CA PRO A 29 13.03 -6.62 -19.35
C PRO A 29 12.20 -5.33 -19.35
N ARG A 30 12.79 -4.22 -18.90
CA ARG A 30 12.15 -2.89 -18.84
C ARG A 30 11.47 -2.49 -20.15
N ALA A 31 12.07 -2.85 -21.30
CA ALA A 31 11.52 -2.55 -22.63
C ALA A 31 10.17 -3.22 -22.92
N GLN A 32 9.79 -4.26 -22.17
CA GLN A 32 8.50 -4.94 -22.29
C GLN A 32 7.46 -4.44 -21.30
N LEU A 33 7.84 -3.50 -20.42
CA LEU A 33 6.94 -2.90 -19.42
C LEU A 33 6.34 -1.63 -19.98
N HIS A 34 5.01 -1.55 -19.99
CA HIS A 34 4.29 -0.35 -20.42
C HIS A 34 3.85 0.45 -19.20
N THR A 35 4.59 1.51 -18.91
CA THR A 35 4.29 2.43 -17.81
C THR A 35 3.28 3.47 -18.27
N SER A 36 2.17 3.59 -17.54
CA SER A 36 1.16 4.62 -17.73
C SER A 36 0.80 5.24 -16.39
N ARG A 37 0.19 6.43 -16.40
CA ARG A 37 -0.18 7.09 -15.14
C ARG A 37 -1.10 6.19 -14.30
N GLY A 38 -0.63 5.81 -13.12
CA GLY A 38 -1.35 4.98 -12.15
C GLY A 38 -1.11 3.48 -12.26
N GLY A 39 -0.17 3.01 -13.11
CA GLY A 39 0.17 1.59 -13.15
C GLY A 39 1.14 1.17 -14.23
N VAL A 40 1.50 -0.11 -14.19
CA VAL A 40 2.40 -0.75 -15.15
C VAL A 40 1.74 -2.00 -15.72
N GLU A 41 1.79 -2.14 -17.02
CA GLU A 41 1.34 -3.33 -17.75
C GLU A 41 2.54 -4.14 -18.24
N LEU A 42 2.42 -5.48 -18.21
CA LEU A 42 3.47 -6.39 -18.69
C LEU A 42 2.87 -7.68 -19.25
N PRO A 43 3.57 -8.33 -20.20
CA PRO A 43 3.32 -9.72 -20.53
C PRO A 43 3.82 -10.61 -19.39
N GLY A 44 3.08 -11.65 -19.04
CA GLY A 44 3.48 -12.53 -17.95
C GLY A 44 2.76 -13.87 -17.97
N SER A 45 3.11 -14.71 -17.03
CA SER A 45 2.49 -16.00 -16.79
C SER A 45 1.62 -15.97 -15.52
N TRP A 46 0.87 -17.06 -15.28
CA TRP A 46 0.17 -17.25 -14.02
C TRP A 46 1.13 -17.32 -12.82
N ARG A 47 2.32 -17.91 -13.02
CA ARG A 47 3.39 -17.94 -12.02
C ARG A 47 3.88 -16.53 -11.69
N ASP A 48 4.02 -15.65 -12.69
CA ASP A 48 4.41 -14.25 -12.47
C ASP A 48 3.32 -13.49 -11.71
N ALA A 49 2.05 -13.71 -11.99
CA ALA A 49 0.95 -13.12 -11.22
C ALA A 49 1.02 -13.53 -9.73
N MET A 50 1.26 -14.80 -9.43
CA MET A 50 1.45 -15.28 -8.04
C MET A 50 2.71 -14.67 -7.40
N LYS A 51 3.83 -14.63 -8.14
CA LYS A 51 5.10 -14.08 -7.66
C LYS A 51 5.01 -12.57 -7.37
N LEU A 52 4.32 -11.81 -8.24
CA LEU A 52 4.06 -10.39 -8.03
C LEU A 52 3.16 -10.13 -6.82
N ASN A 53 2.12 -10.94 -6.61
CA ASN A 53 1.29 -10.85 -5.41
C ASN A 53 2.09 -11.09 -4.12
N LEU A 54 3.03 -12.03 -4.15
CA LEU A 54 3.87 -12.36 -2.99
C LEU A 54 4.89 -11.26 -2.68
N HIS A 55 5.54 -10.71 -3.70
CA HIS A 55 6.76 -9.90 -3.53
C HIS A 55 6.58 -8.41 -3.77
N SER A 56 5.52 -7.97 -4.49
CA SER A 56 5.38 -6.53 -4.77
C SER A 56 5.00 -5.74 -3.53
N ARG A 57 5.78 -4.69 -3.27
CA ARG A 57 5.55 -3.72 -2.20
C ARG A 57 4.80 -2.49 -2.67
N LEU A 58 4.92 -2.15 -3.97
CA LEU A 58 4.45 -0.90 -4.54
C LEU A 58 3.10 -1.03 -5.23
N ALA A 59 2.78 -2.20 -5.80
CA ALA A 59 1.49 -2.44 -6.44
C ALA A 59 0.34 -2.43 -5.43
N GLN A 60 -0.78 -1.87 -5.84
CA GLN A 60 -2.02 -1.95 -5.06
C GLN A 60 -2.74 -3.30 -5.26
N ARG A 61 -2.60 -3.88 -6.45
CA ARG A 61 -3.16 -5.16 -6.89
C ARG A 61 -2.33 -5.74 -8.03
N VAL A 62 -2.55 -7.02 -8.32
CA VAL A 62 -2.13 -7.67 -9.56
C VAL A 62 -3.38 -8.12 -10.29
N LEU A 63 -3.63 -7.54 -11.46
CA LEU A 63 -4.81 -7.75 -12.27
C LEU A 63 -4.45 -8.48 -13.56
N VAL A 64 -5.25 -9.47 -13.97
CA VAL A 64 -5.13 -10.13 -15.27
C VAL A 64 -6.13 -9.51 -16.22
N ARG A 65 -5.66 -8.91 -17.32
CA ARG A 65 -6.54 -8.38 -18.36
C ARG A 65 -7.13 -9.52 -19.18
N VAL A 66 -8.45 -9.60 -19.24
CA VAL A 66 -9.19 -10.66 -19.95
C VAL A 66 -9.90 -10.14 -21.19
N ALA A 67 -10.08 -8.83 -21.31
CA ALA A 67 -10.56 -8.18 -22.53
C ALA A 67 -10.05 -6.74 -22.61
N HIS A 68 -9.85 -6.27 -23.85
CA HIS A 68 -9.58 -4.87 -24.18
C HIS A 68 -10.10 -4.61 -25.58
N GLN A 69 -11.11 -3.74 -25.71
CA GLN A 69 -11.74 -3.47 -27.01
C GLN A 69 -12.45 -2.12 -27.01
N PRO A 70 -12.77 -1.56 -28.19
CA PRO A 70 -13.55 -0.34 -28.30
C PRO A 70 -14.99 -0.57 -27.83
N TYR A 71 -15.63 0.50 -27.37
CA TYR A 71 -17.04 0.52 -26.98
C TYR A 71 -17.65 1.92 -27.23
N ARG A 72 -18.98 2.02 -27.25
CA ARG A 72 -19.71 3.27 -27.45
C ARG A 72 -20.84 3.47 -26.42
N ASP A 73 -21.46 2.39 -26.00
CA ASP A 73 -22.65 2.39 -25.16
C ASP A 73 -22.67 1.17 -24.21
N GLU A 74 -23.69 1.08 -23.37
CA GLU A 74 -23.88 0.01 -22.40
C GLU A 74 -24.17 -1.36 -23.04
N GLN A 75 -24.68 -1.37 -24.28
CA GLN A 75 -24.89 -2.61 -25.05
C GLN A 75 -23.55 -3.24 -25.46
N HIS A 76 -22.62 -2.42 -25.95
CA HIS A 76 -21.26 -2.87 -26.23
C HIS A 76 -20.54 -3.36 -24.97
N VAL A 77 -20.75 -2.70 -23.82
CA VAL A 77 -20.19 -3.14 -22.54
C VAL A 77 -20.72 -4.52 -22.14
N TYR A 78 -22.05 -4.72 -22.30
CA TYR A 78 -22.66 -6.03 -22.02
C TYR A 78 -22.11 -7.12 -22.98
N ALA A 79 -22.13 -6.87 -24.27
CA ALA A 79 -21.64 -7.83 -25.28
C ALA A 79 -20.18 -8.21 -25.01
N ALA A 80 -19.32 -7.22 -24.81
CA ALA A 80 -17.92 -7.44 -24.48
C ALA A 80 -17.72 -8.30 -23.22
N ALA A 81 -18.49 -8.05 -22.17
CA ALA A 81 -18.42 -8.83 -20.94
C ALA A 81 -18.99 -10.25 -21.12
N HIS A 82 -20.01 -10.42 -21.94
CA HIS A 82 -20.57 -11.75 -22.24
C HIS A 82 -19.63 -12.60 -23.11
N ASP A 83 -18.85 -11.99 -23.99
CA ASP A 83 -17.90 -12.71 -24.86
C ASP A 83 -16.68 -13.26 -24.14
N VAL A 84 -16.33 -12.71 -22.98
CA VAL A 84 -15.23 -13.24 -22.16
C VAL A 84 -15.55 -14.66 -21.66
N ALA A 85 -14.60 -15.57 -21.81
CA ALA A 85 -14.72 -16.94 -21.31
C ALA A 85 -14.49 -17.01 -19.79
N TRP A 86 -15.42 -16.48 -19.00
CA TRP A 86 -15.33 -16.46 -17.53
C TRP A 86 -15.21 -17.84 -16.90
N GLU A 87 -15.82 -18.85 -17.54
CA GLU A 87 -15.84 -20.25 -17.15
C GLU A 87 -14.47 -20.94 -17.08
N ILE A 88 -13.42 -20.33 -17.64
CA ILE A 88 -12.03 -20.81 -17.48
C ILE A 88 -11.32 -20.20 -16.26
N TRP A 89 -11.90 -19.18 -15.65
CA TRP A 89 -11.33 -18.45 -14.50
C TRP A 89 -11.99 -18.85 -13.18
N PHE A 90 -13.29 -19.03 -13.16
CA PHE A 90 -14.04 -19.38 -11.96
C PHE A 90 -15.36 -20.06 -12.31
N THR A 91 -16.00 -20.66 -11.30
CA THR A 91 -17.27 -21.37 -11.45
C THR A 91 -18.40 -20.58 -10.79
N PRO A 92 -19.70 -20.94 -11.05
CA PRO A 92 -20.83 -20.31 -10.38
C PRO A 92 -20.89 -20.49 -8.84
N GLN A 93 -20.05 -21.35 -8.27
CA GLN A 93 -19.96 -21.55 -6.81
C GLN A 93 -19.23 -20.42 -6.10
N GLN A 94 -18.35 -19.68 -6.79
CA GLN A 94 -17.70 -18.50 -6.24
C GLN A 94 -18.63 -17.30 -6.31
N THR A 95 -18.63 -16.51 -5.24
CA THR A 95 -19.34 -15.23 -5.21
C THR A 95 -18.58 -14.15 -6.00
N LEU A 96 -19.32 -13.27 -6.67
CA LEU A 96 -18.81 -12.26 -7.60
C LEU A 96 -19.04 -10.84 -7.10
N LYS A 97 -18.09 -9.94 -7.35
CA LYS A 97 -18.26 -8.50 -7.31
C LYS A 97 -17.67 -7.86 -8.57
N VAL A 98 -18.39 -6.92 -9.17
CA VAL A 98 -17.89 -6.08 -10.25
C VAL A 98 -17.63 -4.67 -9.70
N GLU A 99 -16.46 -4.14 -9.98
CA GLU A 99 -16.07 -2.76 -9.69
C GLU A 99 -15.73 -2.04 -11.00
N ILE A 100 -16.20 -0.81 -11.16
CA ILE A 100 -16.00 -0.04 -12.39
C ILE A 100 -15.32 1.29 -12.09
N THR A 101 -14.35 1.63 -12.93
CA THR A 101 -13.70 2.95 -12.96
C THR A 101 -13.77 3.51 -14.36
N ALA A 102 -13.77 4.84 -14.49
CA ALA A 102 -13.80 5.47 -15.79
C ALA A 102 -12.96 6.74 -15.83
N GLN A 103 -12.40 6.98 -17.02
CA GLN A 103 -11.73 8.22 -17.38
C GLN A 103 -12.30 8.71 -18.73
N HIS A 104 -13.07 9.79 -18.69
CA HIS A 104 -13.70 10.38 -19.90
C HIS A 104 -14.65 9.43 -20.65
N SER A 105 -15.28 8.47 -19.95
CA SER A 105 -16.25 7.54 -20.56
C SER A 105 -17.47 8.30 -21.11
N PRO A 106 -17.99 7.91 -22.29
CA PRO A 106 -19.21 8.47 -22.85
C PRO A 106 -20.49 8.03 -22.11
N LEU A 107 -20.41 7.03 -21.21
CA LEU A 107 -21.58 6.49 -20.53
C LEU A 107 -22.10 7.46 -19.45
N LYS A 108 -23.42 7.59 -19.38
CA LYS A 108 -24.09 8.47 -18.43
C LYS A 108 -24.07 7.95 -16.98
N SER A 109 -24.07 6.63 -16.80
CA SER A 109 -24.14 5.99 -15.48
C SER A 109 -23.16 4.83 -15.36
N LEU A 110 -22.10 5.02 -14.56
CA LEU A 110 -21.14 3.95 -14.26
C LEU A 110 -21.77 2.83 -13.39
N ASN A 111 -22.74 3.18 -12.54
CA ASN A 111 -23.46 2.18 -11.75
C ASN A 111 -24.27 1.26 -12.65
N PHE A 112 -24.95 1.81 -13.66
CA PHE A 112 -25.69 1.01 -14.64
C PHE A 112 -24.73 0.16 -15.49
N ALA A 113 -23.61 0.71 -15.94
CA ALA A 113 -22.59 -0.06 -16.65
C ALA A 113 -22.04 -1.22 -15.80
N ALA A 114 -21.81 -1.01 -14.49
CA ALA A 114 -21.39 -2.07 -13.59
C ALA A 114 -22.44 -3.20 -13.47
N LEU A 115 -23.74 -2.85 -13.44
CA LEU A 115 -24.81 -3.83 -13.46
C LEU A 115 -24.84 -4.61 -14.79
N ARG A 116 -24.64 -3.93 -15.93
CA ARG A 116 -24.57 -4.58 -17.25
C ARG A 116 -23.42 -5.58 -17.32
N VAL A 117 -22.22 -5.22 -16.84
CA VAL A 117 -21.08 -6.16 -16.75
C VAL A 117 -21.42 -7.35 -15.85
N LYS A 118 -21.98 -7.10 -14.68
CA LYS A 118 -22.40 -8.16 -13.74
C LYS A 118 -23.42 -9.11 -14.39
N ASP A 119 -24.44 -8.57 -15.04
CA ASP A 119 -25.48 -9.37 -15.70
C ASP A 119 -24.90 -10.22 -16.83
N ALA A 120 -24.02 -9.65 -17.65
CA ALA A 120 -23.34 -10.36 -18.73
C ALA A 120 -22.51 -11.54 -18.22
N ILE A 121 -21.73 -11.35 -17.13
CA ILE A 121 -20.95 -12.42 -16.49
C ILE A 121 -21.87 -13.53 -15.97
N CYS A 122 -22.96 -13.15 -15.29
CA CYS A 122 -23.93 -14.10 -14.77
C CYS A 122 -24.64 -14.89 -15.88
N ASP A 123 -25.02 -14.23 -16.96
CA ASP A 123 -25.67 -14.85 -18.12
C ASP A 123 -24.70 -15.81 -18.82
N ARG A 124 -23.45 -15.39 -19.08
CA ARG A 124 -22.43 -16.26 -19.66
C ARG A 124 -22.20 -17.51 -18.83
N LEU A 125 -22.07 -17.41 -17.53
CA LEU A 125 -21.89 -18.57 -16.65
C LEU A 125 -23.11 -19.46 -16.61
N ARG A 126 -24.32 -18.89 -16.61
CA ARG A 126 -25.55 -19.68 -16.76
C ARG A 126 -25.57 -20.46 -18.07
N ASP A 127 -25.23 -19.81 -19.19
CA ASP A 127 -25.26 -20.40 -20.52
C ASP A 127 -24.20 -21.51 -20.69
N LYS A 128 -23.05 -21.38 -20.03
CA LYS A 128 -21.93 -22.34 -20.11
C LYS A 128 -21.91 -23.40 -19.00
N ARG A 129 -22.47 -23.11 -17.81
CA ARG A 129 -22.40 -23.96 -16.63
C ARG A 129 -23.78 -24.25 -16.00
N GLY A 130 -24.87 -23.74 -16.58
CA GLY A 130 -26.24 -24.01 -16.15
C GLY A 130 -26.74 -23.18 -14.98
N THR A 131 -25.86 -22.47 -14.25
CA THR A 131 -26.22 -21.70 -13.06
C THR A 131 -25.53 -20.34 -13.05
N ARG A 132 -26.09 -19.37 -12.32
CA ARG A 132 -25.52 -18.05 -12.10
C ARG A 132 -24.74 -18.00 -10.79
N PRO A 133 -23.64 -17.25 -10.72
CA PRO A 133 -22.94 -16.98 -9.46
C PRO A 133 -23.77 -16.06 -8.56
N SER A 134 -23.61 -16.20 -7.25
CA SER A 134 -24.13 -15.26 -6.27
C SER A 134 -23.28 -13.99 -6.20
N ILE A 135 -23.92 -12.87 -5.85
CA ILE A 135 -23.26 -11.58 -5.69
C ILE A 135 -22.98 -11.34 -4.20
N ASP A 136 -21.72 -11.07 -3.86
CA ASP A 136 -21.32 -10.63 -2.53
C ASP A 136 -20.47 -9.36 -2.66
N THR A 137 -21.01 -8.22 -2.24
CA THR A 137 -20.31 -6.94 -2.31
C THR A 137 -19.33 -6.71 -1.17
N ALA A 138 -19.48 -7.44 -0.06
CA ALA A 138 -18.65 -7.29 1.13
C ALA A 138 -17.40 -8.18 1.10
N ARG A 139 -17.57 -9.47 0.85
CA ARG A 139 -16.50 -10.49 0.88
C ARG A 139 -16.55 -11.42 -0.34
N PRO A 140 -16.51 -10.89 -1.56
CA PRO A 140 -16.58 -11.71 -2.76
C PRO A 140 -15.38 -12.66 -2.87
N ASP A 141 -15.61 -13.82 -3.47
CA ASP A 141 -14.53 -14.74 -3.84
C ASP A 141 -13.76 -14.23 -5.05
N VAL A 142 -14.48 -13.71 -6.03
CA VAL A 142 -13.93 -13.18 -7.27
C VAL A 142 -14.30 -11.69 -7.42
N ARG A 143 -13.30 -10.88 -7.79
CA ARG A 143 -13.48 -9.48 -8.16
C ARG A 143 -13.14 -9.29 -9.62
N VAL A 144 -14.05 -8.68 -10.35
CA VAL A 144 -13.83 -8.23 -11.71
C VAL A 144 -13.76 -6.71 -11.71
N PHE A 145 -12.71 -6.15 -12.28
CA PHE A 145 -12.59 -4.72 -12.51
C PHE A 145 -12.89 -4.40 -13.98
N ALA A 146 -13.68 -3.39 -14.20
CA ALA A 146 -13.88 -2.78 -15.49
C ALA A 146 -13.27 -1.37 -15.49
N HIS A 147 -12.47 -1.07 -16.50
CA HIS A 147 -11.95 0.28 -16.72
C HIS A 147 -12.40 0.79 -18.06
N LEU A 148 -13.04 1.96 -18.06
CA LEU A 148 -13.57 2.61 -19.25
C LEU A 148 -12.81 3.90 -19.53
N THR A 149 -12.33 4.04 -20.76
CA THR A 149 -11.78 5.30 -21.27
C THR A 149 -12.81 5.98 -22.18
N ALA A 150 -12.42 7.02 -22.92
CA ALA A 150 -13.28 7.63 -23.93
C ALA A 150 -13.66 6.65 -25.06
N GLU A 151 -12.75 5.75 -25.42
CA GLU A 151 -12.87 4.90 -26.62
C GLU A 151 -12.86 3.40 -26.31
N HIS A 152 -12.16 2.97 -25.24
CA HIS A 152 -11.92 1.55 -24.95
C HIS A 152 -12.41 1.15 -23.58
N LEU A 153 -12.86 -0.09 -23.48
CA LEU A 153 -13.08 -0.80 -22.23
C LEU A 153 -12.01 -1.87 -22.00
N SER A 154 -11.72 -2.12 -20.75
CA SER A 154 -10.87 -3.24 -20.33
C SER A 154 -11.52 -3.96 -19.16
N PHE A 155 -11.49 -5.30 -19.20
CA PHE A 155 -11.91 -6.13 -18.07
C PHE A 155 -10.70 -6.84 -17.48
N TYR A 156 -10.69 -6.91 -16.14
CA TYR A 156 -9.61 -7.52 -15.38
C TYR A 156 -10.18 -8.46 -14.31
N ILE A 157 -9.49 -9.57 -14.08
CA ILE A 157 -9.69 -10.43 -12.91
C ILE A 157 -8.66 -10.05 -11.86
N ASP A 158 -9.11 -9.82 -10.64
CA ASP A 158 -8.25 -9.53 -9.49
C ASP A 158 -7.67 -10.83 -8.92
N THR A 159 -6.35 -10.95 -9.00
CA THR A 159 -5.63 -12.07 -8.40
C THR A 159 -5.25 -11.82 -6.94
N SER A 160 -5.32 -10.59 -6.48
CA SER A 160 -4.91 -10.18 -5.12
C SER A 160 -5.99 -10.40 -4.06
N GLY A 161 -7.28 -10.22 -4.42
CA GLY A 161 -8.42 -10.27 -3.50
C GLY A 161 -8.53 -9.02 -2.63
N GLN A 162 -7.87 -8.97 -1.49
CA GLN A 162 -7.70 -7.74 -0.71
C GLN A 162 -6.58 -6.90 -1.32
N PRO A 163 -6.60 -5.54 -1.21
CA PRO A 163 -5.49 -4.70 -1.65
C PRO A 163 -4.15 -5.11 -1.04
N LEU A 164 -3.07 -5.02 -1.80
CA LEU A 164 -1.76 -5.51 -1.38
C LEU A 164 -1.17 -4.74 -0.18
N PHE A 165 -1.57 -3.49 0.05
CA PHE A 165 -1.16 -2.78 1.27
C PHE A 165 -1.60 -3.46 2.56
N LYS A 166 -2.66 -4.29 2.54
CA LYS A 166 -3.04 -5.13 3.68
C LYS A 166 -2.10 -6.34 3.77
N ARG A 167 -0.94 -6.16 4.40
CA ARG A 167 0.11 -7.19 4.50
C ARG A 167 -0.28 -8.39 5.40
N GLY A 168 -1.20 -8.20 6.34
CA GLY A 168 -1.65 -9.22 7.29
C GLY A 168 -1.25 -8.95 8.75
N TRP A 169 -0.21 -8.18 8.99
CA TRP A 169 0.33 -7.94 10.34
C TRP A 169 -0.32 -6.75 11.09
N ARG A 170 -0.99 -5.83 10.37
CA ARG A 170 -1.55 -4.63 11.01
C ARG A 170 -2.87 -4.93 11.72
N GLU A 171 -2.88 -4.84 13.04
CA GLU A 171 -4.08 -4.84 13.88
C GLU A 171 -4.24 -3.51 14.61
N ASP A 172 -3.13 -2.99 15.17
CA ASP A 172 -3.10 -1.72 15.86
C ASP A 172 -2.88 -0.56 14.89
N LYS A 173 -3.73 0.46 14.96
CA LYS A 173 -3.66 1.62 14.07
C LYS A 173 -4.11 2.89 14.79
N GLY A 174 -3.51 4.02 14.46
CA GLY A 174 -4.04 5.34 14.79
C GLY A 174 -5.20 5.73 13.87
N ASP A 175 -5.67 6.96 13.99
CA ASP A 175 -6.83 7.47 13.23
C ASP A 175 -6.59 7.54 11.72
N ALA A 176 -5.35 7.77 11.27
CA ALA A 176 -5.00 7.82 9.86
C ALA A 176 -3.65 7.13 9.59
N PRO A 177 -3.64 5.80 9.55
CA PRO A 177 -2.43 5.04 9.30
C PRO A 177 -1.94 5.23 7.85
N LEU A 178 -0.62 5.38 7.68
CA LEU A 178 0.02 5.36 6.37
C LEU A 178 -0.20 3.99 5.71
N LYS A 179 -0.55 3.96 4.42
CA LYS A 179 -0.64 2.70 3.67
C LYS A 179 0.76 2.12 3.46
N GLU A 180 0.92 0.83 3.61
CA GLU A 180 2.19 0.11 3.48
C GLU A 180 2.82 0.28 2.10
N THR A 181 2.00 0.28 1.03
CA THR A 181 2.50 0.55 -0.34
C THR A 181 3.07 1.96 -0.49
N LEU A 182 2.53 2.94 0.24
CA LEU A 182 3.05 4.31 0.22
C LEU A 182 4.33 4.42 1.05
N ALA A 183 4.40 3.77 2.21
CA ALA A 183 5.64 3.67 2.99
C ALA A 183 6.77 3.01 2.19
N ALA A 184 6.47 1.92 1.49
CA ALA A 184 7.44 1.26 0.60
C ALA A 184 7.88 2.18 -0.55
N ALA A 185 6.97 2.98 -1.13
CA ALA A 185 7.31 3.95 -2.16
C ALA A 185 8.22 5.07 -1.63
N MET A 186 7.96 5.55 -0.41
CA MET A 186 8.85 6.52 0.26
C MET A 186 10.25 5.94 0.44
N ILE A 187 10.38 4.70 0.92
CA ILE A 187 11.68 4.03 1.07
C ILE A 187 12.37 3.88 -0.29
N ALA A 188 11.66 3.43 -1.33
CA ALA A 188 12.20 3.29 -2.69
C ALA A 188 12.71 4.62 -3.24
N ALA A 189 12.02 5.74 -2.97
CA ALA A 189 12.43 7.06 -3.39
C ALA A 189 13.77 7.50 -2.78
N THR A 190 14.10 7.05 -1.56
CA THR A 190 15.38 7.34 -0.91
C THR A 190 16.55 6.58 -1.52
N GLY A 191 16.30 5.48 -2.21
CA GLY A 191 17.33 4.52 -2.63
C GLY A 191 17.88 3.65 -1.49
N TRP A 192 17.31 3.73 -0.28
CA TRP A 192 17.74 2.93 0.86
C TRP A 192 17.36 1.44 0.66
N THR A 193 18.31 0.57 0.89
CA THR A 193 18.15 -0.88 0.70
C THR A 193 18.25 -1.69 1.99
N GLY A 194 18.79 -1.10 3.05
CA GLY A 194 19.09 -1.79 4.30
C GLY A 194 20.18 -2.87 4.16
N GLN A 195 20.98 -2.81 3.09
CA GLN A 195 22.08 -3.75 2.85
C GLN A 195 23.42 -3.13 3.22
N PRO A 196 24.41 -3.96 3.58
CA PRO A 196 25.79 -3.51 3.69
C PRO A 196 26.28 -2.86 2.40
N GLY A 197 27.17 -1.89 2.53
CA GLY A 197 27.82 -1.29 1.37
C GLY A 197 28.68 -2.29 0.59
N PRO A 198 29.01 -1.98 -0.69
CA PRO A 198 29.85 -2.84 -1.52
C PRO A 198 31.26 -3.06 -0.94
N ASP A 199 31.72 -2.15 -0.09
CA ASP A 199 33.00 -2.18 0.64
C ASP A 199 32.92 -2.95 1.97
N GLY A 200 31.77 -3.57 2.28
CA GLY A 200 31.51 -4.26 3.54
C GLY A 200 31.14 -3.34 4.69
N SER A 201 30.91 -2.05 4.44
CA SER A 201 30.43 -1.12 5.47
C SER A 201 29.06 -1.53 5.99
N ALA A 202 28.77 -1.18 7.25
CA ALA A 202 27.49 -1.45 7.89
C ALA A 202 26.31 -0.82 7.10
N PRO A 203 25.11 -1.39 7.18
CA PRO A 203 23.93 -0.82 6.56
C PRO A 203 23.70 0.62 7.02
N VAL A 204 23.29 1.49 6.08
CA VAL A 204 22.93 2.88 6.38
C VAL A 204 21.75 2.91 7.34
N PRO A 205 21.81 3.63 8.49
CA PRO A 205 20.71 3.73 9.42
C PRO A 205 19.47 4.38 8.79
N LEU A 206 18.27 3.91 9.18
CA LEU A 206 17.00 4.55 8.87
C LEU A 206 16.30 4.97 10.16
N TYR A 207 15.77 6.20 10.19
CA TYR A 207 15.07 6.73 11.35
C TYR A 207 13.75 7.42 10.97
N ASP A 208 12.66 7.02 11.64
CA ASP A 208 11.37 7.71 11.58
C ASP A 208 11.05 8.35 12.93
N PRO A 209 11.18 9.68 13.06
CA PRO A 209 10.92 10.40 14.32
C PRO A 209 9.43 10.61 14.62
N CYS A 210 8.53 10.25 13.71
CA CYS A 210 7.07 10.34 13.85
C CYS A 210 6.41 9.03 13.43
N CYS A 211 6.90 7.91 13.98
CA CYS A 211 6.67 6.58 13.41
C CYS A 211 5.22 6.07 13.50
N GLY A 212 4.38 6.71 14.31
CA GLY A 212 3.00 6.27 14.49
C GLY A 212 2.92 4.79 14.87
N SER A 213 2.09 4.03 14.17
CA SER A 213 1.97 2.58 14.36
C SER A 213 3.07 1.74 13.65
N GLY A 214 4.18 2.35 13.24
CA GLY A 214 5.40 1.69 12.78
C GLY A 214 5.44 1.30 11.30
N THR A 215 4.59 1.86 10.43
CA THR A 215 4.48 1.40 9.04
C THR A 215 5.79 1.48 8.26
N VAL A 216 6.46 2.63 8.31
CA VAL A 216 7.75 2.84 7.61
C VAL A 216 8.80 1.88 8.14
N LEU A 217 8.89 1.74 9.45
CA LEU A 217 9.89 0.90 10.11
C LEU A 217 9.72 -0.58 9.77
N ILE A 218 8.47 -1.08 9.77
CA ILE A 218 8.16 -2.47 9.44
C ILE A 218 8.46 -2.77 7.97
N GLU A 219 8.04 -1.89 7.04
CA GLU A 219 8.38 -2.04 5.62
C GLU A 219 9.90 -1.99 5.41
N ALA A 220 10.63 -1.10 6.09
CA ALA A 220 12.08 -1.03 6.02
C ALA A 220 12.74 -2.32 6.55
N ALA A 221 12.32 -2.82 7.69
CA ALA A 221 12.83 -4.07 8.26
C ALA A 221 12.57 -5.26 7.35
N GLN A 222 11.37 -5.37 6.78
CA GLN A 222 11.07 -6.42 5.81
C GLN A 222 11.88 -6.30 4.51
N ILE A 223 12.23 -5.08 4.07
CA ILE A 223 13.12 -4.85 2.92
C ILE A 223 14.54 -5.32 3.26
N ALA A 224 15.08 -4.89 4.40
CA ALA A 224 16.42 -5.25 4.84
C ALA A 224 16.59 -6.77 5.02
N LEU A 225 15.62 -7.42 5.62
CA LEU A 225 15.60 -8.86 5.86
C LEU A 225 15.07 -9.68 4.66
N ASN A 226 14.76 -9.05 3.54
CA ASN A 226 14.19 -9.67 2.33
C ASN A 226 12.93 -10.52 2.60
N ILE A 227 12.12 -10.15 3.57
CA ILE A 227 10.85 -10.82 3.90
C ILE A 227 9.80 -10.42 2.86
N ALA A 228 9.14 -11.40 2.25
CA ALA A 228 8.10 -11.16 1.25
C ALA A 228 6.85 -10.50 1.86
N PRO A 229 6.40 -9.32 1.36
CA PRO A 229 5.27 -8.57 1.96
C PRO A 229 3.94 -9.31 1.93
N GLY A 230 3.79 -10.28 1.03
CA GLY A 230 2.60 -11.12 0.89
C GLY A 230 2.61 -12.41 1.69
N GLY A 231 3.68 -12.70 2.46
CA GLY A 231 3.89 -13.99 3.13
C GLY A 231 2.82 -14.36 4.18
N GLN A 232 2.21 -13.34 4.82
CA GLN A 232 1.25 -13.55 5.91
C GLN A 232 -0.22 -13.42 5.49
N ARG A 233 -0.52 -13.42 4.19
CA ARG A 233 -1.89 -13.22 3.71
C ARG A 233 -2.34 -14.28 2.72
N ARG A 234 -3.65 -14.34 2.49
CA ARG A 234 -4.25 -15.11 1.39
C ARG A 234 -4.55 -14.20 0.21
N PHE A 235 -4.65 -14.80 -0.97
CA PHE A 235 -4.87 -14.08 -2.22
C PHE A 235 -6.12 -14.56 -2.95
N GLY A 236 -6.67 -13.67 -3.80
CA GLY A 236 -7.83 -13.98 -4.62
C GLY A 236 -7.57 -15.12 -5.61
N PHE A 237 -6.33 -15.22 -6.14
CA PHE A 237 -5.98 -16.27 -7.10
C PHE A 237 -6.12 -17.69 -6.54
N GLU A 238 -6.07 -17.88 -5.21
CA GLU A 238 -6.26 -19.19 -4.58
C GLU A 238 -7.68 -19.77 -4.81
N LYS A 239 -8.64 -18.92 -5.19
CA LYS A 239 -10.02 -19.29 -5.52
C LYS A 239 -10.31 -19.38 -7.01
N LEU A 240 -9.33 -19.11 -7.86
CA LEU A 240 -9.46 -19.13 -9.31
C LEU A 240 -9.01 -20.49 -9.88
N LEU A 241 -9.65 -20.92 -10.96
CA LEU A 241 -9.38 -22.23 -11.59
C LEU A 241 -7.93 -22.45 -12.06
N PRO A 242 -7.19 -21.40 -12.54
CA PRO A 242 -5.79 -21.57 -12.93
C PRO A 242 -4.83 -21.79 -11.76
N TYR A 243 -5.30 -21.73 -10.51
CA TYR A 243 -4.47 -21.89 -9.31
C TYR A 243 -3.83 -23.29 -9.23
N GLN A 244 -2.53 -23.30 -8.97
CA GLN A 244 -1.73 -24.51 -8.78
C GLN A 244 -1.05 -24.48 -7.41
N ALA A 245 -1.56 -25.25 -6.47
CA ALA A 245 -1.10 -25.21 -5.07
C ALA A 245 0.39 -25.54 -4.93
N HIS A 246 0.91 -26.51 -5.71
CA HIS A 246 2.33 -26.88 -5.66
C HIS A 246 3.26 -25.75 -6.14
N VAL A 247 2.86 -25.00 -7.19
CA VAL A 247 3.62 -23.83 -7.66
C VAL A 247 3.63 -22.74 -6.61
N TRP A 248 2.48 -22.49 -5.98
CA TRP A 248 2.37 -21.51 -4.91
C TRP A 248 3.21 -21.87 -3.69
N GLN A 249 3.19 -23.13 -3.27
CA GLN A 249 4.02 -23.62 -2.16
C GLN A 249 5.51 -23.47 -2.47
N ALA A 250 5.95 -23.80 -3.69
CA ALA A 250 7.33 -23.59 -4.11
C ALA A 250 7.75 -22.12 -4.03
N LEU A 251 6.93 -21.19 -4.55
CA LEU A 251 7.20 -19.75 -4.46
C LEU A 251 7.32 -19.25 -3.01
N ARG A 252 6.47 -19.75 -2.12
CA ARG A 252 6.55 -19.39 -0.69
C ARG A 252 7.82 -19.94 -0.03
N GLN A 253 8.23 -21.16 -0.36
CA GLN A 253 9.47 -21.75 0.15
C GLN A 253 10.70 -21.01 -0.39
N GLU A 254 10.72 -20.68 -1.70
CA GLU A 254 11.76 -19.84 -2.31
C GLU A 254 11.89 -18.50 -1.56
N ALA A 255 10.75 -17.86 -1.24
CA ALA A 255 10.73 -16.59 -0.52
C ALA A 255 11.29 -16.71 0.90
N LEU A 256 10.88 -17.74 1.65
CA LEU A 256 11.40 -18.01 3.01
C LEU A 256 12.90 -18.33 3.01
N ALA A 257 13.36 -19.12 2.04
CA ALA A 257 14.79 -19.47 1.93
C ALA A 257 15.66 -18.27 1.54
N ALA A 258 15.07 -17.24 0.95
CA ALA A 258 15.76 -16.01 0.56
C ALA A 258 15.77 -14.93 1.67
N GLU A 259 15.15 -15.19 2.82
CA GLU A 259 15.17 -14.28 3.97
C GLU A 259 16.59 -14.11 4.51
N ARG A 260 16.87 -12.92 5.02
CA ARG A 260 18.19 -12.55 5.54
C ARG A 260 18.12 -12.33 7.04
N HIS A 261 19.27 -12.39 7.68
CA HIS A 261 19.42 -12.08 9.09
C HIS A 261 20.03 -10.67 9.27
N LEU A 262 19.92 -10.16 10.48
CA LEU A 262 20.62 -8.94 10.88
C LEU A 262 22.15 -9.10 10.71
N PRO A 263 22.89 -7.98 10.62
CA PRO A 263 24.35 -8.00 10.70
C PRO A 263 24.87 -8.85 11.88
N ALA A 264 26.10 -9.34 11.77
CA ALA A 264 26.68 -10.27 12.74
C ALA A 264 26.73 -9.74 14.19
N ASP A 265 26.77 -8.41 14.38
CA ASP A 265 26.70 -7.78 15.69
C ASP A 265 25.29 -7.75 16.30
N GLY A 266 24.27 -8.16 15.54
CA GLY A 266 22.87 -8.24 15.97
C GLY A 266 22.23 -6.90 16.30
N LYS A 267 22.90 -5.78 16.00
CA LYS A 267 22.38 -4.45 16.36
C LYS A 267 21.36 -3.95 15.36
N PRO A 268 20.21 -3.42 15.81
CA PRO A 268 19.27 -2.72 14.96
C PRO A 268 19.92 -1.49 14.30
N PHE A 269 19.58 -1.25 13.06
CA PHE A 269 19.92 -0.03 12.31
C PHE A 269 18.69 0.68 11.76
N ILE A 270 17.50 0.25 12.22
CA ILE A 270 16.21 0.86 11.93
C ILE A 270 15.64 1.37 13.26
N PHE A 271 15.38 2.67 13.30
CA PHE A 271 15.02 3.37 14.52
C PHE A 271 13.70 4.10 14.34
N GLY A 272 12.88 4.11 15.38
CA GLY A 272 11.64 4.86 15.40
C GLY A 272 11.35 5.54 16.71
N SER A 273 10.71 6.70 16.65
CA SER A 273 10.15 7.34 17.83
C SER A 273 8.80 7.97 17.53
N ASP A 274 8.01 8.15 18.58
CA ASP A 274 6.77 8.90 18.54
C ASP A 274 6.55 9.58 19.91
N VAL A 275 5.96 10.77 19.90
CA VAL A 275 5.64 11.51 21.12
C VAL A 275 4.56 10.79 21.93
N ALA A 276 3.64 10.09 21.27
CA ALA A 276 2.59 9.32 21.89
C ALA A 276 3.07 7.89 22.22
N PHE A 277 3.26 7.58 23.50
CA PHE A 277 3.67 6.26 23.97
C PHE A 277 2.76 5.13 23.44
N ARG A 278 1.47 5.39 23.32
CA ARG A 278 0.51 4.46 22.71
C ARG A 278 0.88 4.09 21.27
N MET A 279 1.36 5.04 20.48
CA MET A 279 1.80 4.76 19.10
C MET A 279 3.05 3.90 19.07
N VAL A 280 4.00 4.15 19.97
CA VAL A 280 5.21 3.32 20.12
C VAL A 280 4.84 1.87 20.49
N ASP A 281 3.85 1.69 21.38
CA ASP A 281 3.35 0.38 21.76
C ASP A 281 2.63 -0.32 20.58
N PHE A 282 1.83 0.42 19.81
CA PHE A 282 1.23 -0.09 18.58
C PHE A 282 2.28 -0.50 17.55
N ALA A 283 3.34 0.30 17.37
CA ALA A 283 4.44 -0.01 16.47
C ALA A 283 5.17 -1.30 16.89
N ARG A 284 5.40 -1.49 18.19
CA ARG A 284 6.03 -2.70 18.73
C ARG A 284 5.19 -3.94 18.44
N ARG A 285 3.90 -3.94 18.80
CA ARG A 285 3.00 -5.06 18.57
C ARG A 285 2.83 -5.40 17.09
N ASN A 286 2.75 -4.38 16.22
CA ASN A 286 2.72 -4.58 14.78
C ASN A 286 4.02 -5.19 14.26
N ALA A 287 5.18 -4.74 14.77
CA ALA A 287 6.49 -5.27 14.41
C ALA A 287 6.67 -6.74 14.88
N GLU A 288 6.16 -7.08 16.06
CA GLU A 288 6.11 -8.46 16.57
C GLU A 288 5.28 -9.36 15.64
N ARG A 289 4.06 -8.94 15.27
CA ARG A 289 3.22 -9.69 14.33
C ARG A 289 3.83 -9.81 12.93
N ALA A 290 4.57 -8.79 12.51
CA ALA A 290 5.31 -8.81 11.25
C ALA A 290 6.60 -9.66 11.30
N GLY A 291 7.00 -10.15 12.49
CA GLY A 291 8.21 -10.95 12.69
C GLY A 291 9.51 -10.14 12.64
N VAL A 292 9.45 -8.80 12.75
CA VAL A 292 10.61 -7.91 12.55
C VAL A 292 10.97 -7.05 13.77
N ALA A 293 10.37 -7.29 14.93
CA ALA A 293 10.60 -6.49 16.13
C ALA A 293 12.09 -6.46 16.55
N HIS A 294 12.80 -7.55 16.32
CA HIS A 294 14.23 -7.66 16.61
C HIS A 294 15.14 -6.76 15.76
N ALA A 295 14.63 -6.30 14.61
CA ALA A 295 15.36 -5.43 13.67
C ALA A 295 15.10 -3.93 13.89
N ILE A 296 14.20 -3.58 14.82
CA ILE A 296 13.72 -2.22 15.02
C ILE A 296 13.93 -1.78 16.47
N GLU A 297 14.58 -0.65 16.67
CA GLU A 297 14.66 -0.01 17.97
C GLU A 297 13.60 1.11 18.07
N LEU A 298 12.69 0.99 19.04
CA LEU A 298 11.60 1.91 19.29
C LEU A 298 11.78 2.66 20.61
N ARG A 299 11.61 3.97 20.57
CA ARG A 299 11.67 4.83 21.76
C ARG A 299 10.55 5.86 21.77
N GLY A 300 9.99 6.16 22.96
CA GLY A 300 9.13 7.33 23.13
C GLY A 300 9.94 8.62 23.08
N GLY A 301 9.36 9.71 22.54
CA GLY A 301 9.98 11.03 22.59
C GLY A 301 9.52 11.96 21.48
N ASP A 302 9.67 13.25 21.76
CA ASP A 302 9.32 14.33 20.84
C ASP A 302 10.37 14.49 19.74
N ALA A 303 9.95 14.52 18.48
CA ALA A 303 10.80 14.74 17.33
C ALA A 303 11.59 16.07 17.38
N LEU A 304 11.08 17.06 18.11
CA LEU A 304 11.72 18.36 18.34
C LEU A 304 12.87 18.31 19.37
N GLN A 305 13.02 17.20 20.11
CA GLN A 305 14.00 17.07 21.21
C GLN A 305 14.94 15.86 21.02
N ARG A 306 14.54 14.88 20.22
CA ARG A 306 15.34 13.66 20.03
C ARG A 306 16.60 13.93 19.25
N THR A 307 17.73 13.41 19.75
CA THR A 307 19.01 13.41 19.07
C THR A 307 19.13 12.16 18.15
N PRO A 308 20.06 12.17 17.19
CA PRO A 308 20.28 11.02 16.30
C PRO A 308 20.43 9.70 17.06
N PRO A 309 19.75 8.64 16.64
CA PRO A 309 19.81 7.34 17.30
C PRO A 309 21.12 6.59 17.00
N SER A 310 21.88 7.04 16.00
CA SER A 310 23.16 6.46 15.57
C SER A 310 24.20 7.56 15.41
N ALA A 311 25.45 7.25 15.71
CA ALA A 311 26.59 8.12 15.43
C ALA A 311 26.89 8.21 13.92
N THR A 312 26.57 7.16 13.16
CA THR A 312 26.67 7.16 11.70
C THR A 312 25.45 7.86 11.12
N PRO A 313 25.64 8.90 10.26
CA PRO A 313 24.56 9.53 9.56
C PRO A 313 23.77 8.56 8.68
N GLY A 314 22.47 8.79 8.57
CA GLY A 314 21.57 7.90 7.86
C GLY A 314 20.46 8.64 7.10
N VAL A 315 19.37 7.93 6.89
CA VAL A 315 18.16 8.44 6.24
C VAL A 315 17.08 8.66 7.29
N MET A 316 16.58 9.89 7.40
CA MET A 316 15.33 10.19 8.10
C MET A 316 14.18 10.11 7.09
N LEU A 317 13.16 9.33 7.41
CA LEU A 317 12.00 9.12 6.55
C LEU A 317 10.74 9.21 7.38
N LEU A 318 9.91 10.22 7.13
CA LEU A 318 8.78 10.49 7.98
C LEU A 318 7.54 10.96 7.22
N ASN A 319 6.38 10.58 7.75
CA ASN A 319 5.08 11.14 7.44
C ASN A 319 4.62 11.95 8.66
N PRO A 320 5.04 13.23 8.77
CA PRO A 320 4.78 14.02 9.97
C PRO A 320 3.29 14.33 10.13
N PRO A 321 2.84 14.74 11.32
CA PRO A 321 1.48 15.19 11.53
C PRO A 321 1.22 16.48 10.74
N TYR A 322 0.02 16.61 10.15
CA TYR A 322 -0.45 17.79 9.43
C TYR A 322 -1.78 18.27 10.00
N GLY A 323 -2.02 19.60 9.95
CA GLY A 323 -3.25 20.22 10.42
C GLY A 323 -3.47 20.02 11.92
N GLU A 324 -4.70 19.71 12.33
CA GLU A 324 -5.07 19.52 13.74
C GLU A 324 -4.26 18.47 14.52
N ARG A 325 -3.55 17.58 13.79
CA ARG A 325 -2.69 16.56 14.42
C ARG A 325 -1.40 17.13 15.01
N ILE A 326 -0.97 18.33 14.63
CA ILE A 326 0.23 18.95 15.17
C ILE A 326 0.03 19.31 16.64
N ALA A 327 -1.16 19.78 17.02
CA ALA A 327 -1.51 20.08 18.40
C ALA A 327 -1.46 18.83 19.30
N ALA A 328 -1.73 17.63 18.75
CA ALA A 328 -1.64 16.35 19.45
C ALA A 328 -0.21 15.82 19.59
N ALA A 329 0.74 16.33 18.79
CA ALA A 329 2.13 15.87 18.77
C ALA A 329 3.05 16.54 19.81
N GLY A 330 2.59 17.58 20.49
CA GLY A 330 3.36 18.30 21.52
C GLY A 330 3.01 17.90 22.97
N VAL A 331 3.73 18.46 23.94
CA VAL A 331 3.52 18.22 25.40
C VAL A 331 2.08 18.48 25.86
N ALA A 332 1.32 19.32 25.14
CA ALA A 332 -0.11 19.56 25.40
C ALA A 332 -1.01 18.36 25.04
N GLY A 333 -0.62 17.52 24.07
CA GLY A 333 -1.36 16.32 23.68
C GLY A 333 -1.36 15.23 24.75
N GLN A 334 -0.28 15.12 25.55
CA GLN A 334 -0.21 14.17 26.67
C GLN A 334 -1.26 14.44 27.74
N ARG A 335 -1.70 15.70 27.91
CA ARG A 335 -2.75 16.07 28.89
C ARG A 335 -4.17 15.86 28.36
N ALA A 336 -4.36 15.81 27.07
CA ALA A 336 -5.66 15.55 26.45
C ALA A 336 -6.01 14.06 26.44
N ASP A 337 -5.04 13.18 26.18
CA ASP A 337 -5.24 11.72 26.19
C ASP A 337 -5.60 11.19 27.58
N THR A 338 -4.99 11.71 28.65
CA THR A 338 -5.34 11.35 30.03
C THR A 338 -6.76 11.81 30.47
N ARG A 339 -7.32 12.82 29.76
CA ARG A 339 -8.71 13.27 30.03
C ARG A 339 -9.74 12.52 29.17
N ALA A 340 -9.36 11.99 28.02
CA ALA A 340 -10.24 11.18 27.16
C ALA A 340 -10.47 9.78 27.73
N ASP A 341 -9.43 9.14 28.29
CA ASP A 341 -9.55 7.82 28.94
C ASP A 341 -10.45 7.85 30.18
N ASN A 342 -10.45 8.94 30.96
CA ASN A 342 -11.34 9.10 32.11
C ASN A 342 -12.81 9.38 31.73
N ARG A 343 -13.13 9.76 30.50
CA ARG A 343 -14.51 9.94 30.01
C ARG A 343 -15.11 8.71 29.33
N ALA A 344 -14.26 7.79 28.83
CA ALA A 344 -14.71 6.57 28.14
C ALA A 344 -15.27 5.50 29.08
N HIS A 345 -14.99 5.58 30.39
CA HIS A 345 -15.52 4.64 31.41
C HIS A 345 -16.93 4.95 31.95
N HIS A 346 -17.61 5.96 31.43
CA HIS A 346 -18.92 6.38 31.98
C HIS A 346 -20.04 6.55 30.96
N ARG A 347 -20.03 5.86 29.83
CA ARG A 347 -21.21 5.76 28.96
C ARG A 347 -21.24 4.44 28.17
N SER A 348 -21.77 3.40 28.79
CA SER A 348 -22.52 2.33 28.12
C SER A 348 -23.98 2.77 28.12
N ASP A 349 -24.57 2.98 26.98
CA ASP A 349 -25.84 2.48 26.48
C ASP A 349 -26.36 3.33 25.29
N ASP A 350 -26.86 2.56 24.34
CA ASP A 350 -27.96 2.83 23.41
C ASP A 350 -27.68 3.34 21.98
N ARG A 351 -28.12 2.48 21.08
CA ARG A 351 -28.79 2.64 19.78
C ARG A 351 -27.98 2.67 18.49
N ALA A 352 -28.17 1.54 17.80
CA ALA A 352 -27.91 1.32 16.40
C ALA A 352 -28.45 2.40 15.44
N ARG A 353 -27.58 2.90 14.55
CA ARG A 353 -27.98 3.46 13.25
C ARG A 353 -26.93 3.13 12.20
N ALA A 354 -27.42 2.62 11.04
CA ALA A 354 -26.64 2.22 9.89
C ALA A 354 -25.81 3.38 9.31
N PRO A 355 -24.59 3.11 8.77
CA PRO A 355 -23.80 4.14 8.13
C PRO A 355 -24.19 4.28 6.65
N THR A 356 -24.59 5.46 6.28
CA THR A 356 -24.71 5.97 4.91
C THR A 356 -23.33 6.04 4.24
N HIS A 357 -23.27 5.56 2.99
CA HIS A 357 -22.10 5.65 2.12
C HIS A 357 -21.62 7.09 1.95
N LEU A 358 -20.40 7.39 2.38
CA LEU A 358 -19.69 8.61 2.04
C LEU A 358 -18.55 8.29 1.07
N ARG A 359 -18.68 8.81 -0.14
CA ARG A 359 -17.62 8.95 -1.14
C ARG A 359 -16.52 9.83 -0.55
N GLY A 360 -15.35 9.23 -0.23
CA GLY A 360 -14.18 9.98 0.19
C GLY A 360 -13.51 10.69 -0.99
N ARG A 361 -13.87 11.94 -1.21
CA ARG A 361 -12.94 12.94 -1.72
C ARG A 361 -12.24 13.51 -0.50
N GLU A 362 -10.98 13.20 -0.27
CA GLU A 362 -10.14 13.91 0.69
C GLU A 362 -9.92 15.34 0.16
N THR A 363 -10.81 16.23 0.49
CA THR A 363 -10.56 17.67 0.44
C THR A 363 -9.78 18.03 1.69
N ALA A 364 -8.55 18.49 1.52
CA ALA A 364 -7.79 19.10 2.60
C ALA A 364 -8.60 20.29 3.14
N GLN A 365 -9.17 20.16 4.35
CA GLN A 365 -9.72 21.29 5.07
C GLN A 365 -8.55 22.19 5.50
N HIS A 366 -8.58 23.44 5.06
CA HIS A 366 -7.67 24.49 5.49
C HIS A 366 -7.94 24.82 6.96
N SER A 367 -7.12 24.28 7.85
CA SER A 367 -6.95 24.84 9.19
C SER A 367 -5.92 25.97 9.15
N ASP A 368 -6.11 26.97 9.98
CA ASP A 368 -5.32 28.20 10.08
C ASP A 368 -3.81 27.88 10.13
N GLY A 369 -3.05 28.40 9.16
CA GLY A 369 -1.71 27.92 8.84
C GLY A 369 -0.59 28.37 9.78
N SER A 370 -0.89 28.97 10.96
CA SER A 370 0.14 29.51 11.85
C SER A 370 0.81 28.43 12.71
N GLU A 371 0.07 27.52 13.31
CA GLU A 371 0.64 26.46 14.17
C GLU A 371 1.47 25.44 13.38
N ASN A 372 1.07 25.14 12.13
CA ASN A 372 1.81 24.26 11.24
C ASN A 372 3.20 24.83 10.88
N ASN A 373 3.31 26.14 10.67
CA ASN A 373 4.57 26.77 10.30
C ASN A 373 5.58 26.74 11.44
N ASP A 374 5.12 26.85 12.69
CA ASP A 374 6.00 26.84 13.88
C ASP A 374 6.60 25.45 14.13
N PHE A 375 5.83 24.39 14.01
CA PHE A 375 6.32 23.00 14.18
C PHE A 375 7.45 22.70 13.17
N PHE A 376 7.23 22.93 11.88
CA PHE A 376 8.22 22.64 10.86
C PHE A 376 9.44 23.56 10.92
N ALA A 377 9.29 24.80 11.36
CA ALA A 377 10.41 25.71 11.59
C ALA A 377 11.28 25.23 12.77
N GLN A 378 10.67 24.79 13.88
CA GLN A 378 11.37 24.22 15.02
C GLN A 378 12.06 22.89 14.64
N LEU A 379 11.39 22.01 13.93
CA LEU A 379 11.94 20.74 13.44
C LEU A 379 13.16 20.99 12.55
N ALA A 380 13.07 21.93 11.64
CA ALA A 380 14.20 22.33 10.77
C ALA A 380 15.39 22.88 11.56
N SER A 381 15.14 23.73 12.56
CA SER A 381 16.17 24.27 13.45
C SER A 381 16.87 23.16 14.23
N HIS A 382 16.07 22.22 14.80
CA HIS A 382 16.58 21.10 15.54
C HIS A 382 17.44 20.17 14.65
N TRP A 383 16.99 19.85 13.42
CA TRP A 383 17.75 19.02 12.50
C TRP A 383 19.07 19.66 12.05
N LYS A 384 19.07 20.95 11.75
CA LYS A 384 20.31 21.68 11.41
C LYS A 384 21.35 21.63 12.53
N LYS A 385 20.90 21.64 13.76
CA LYS A 385 21.77 21.60 14.94
C LYS A 385 22.31 20.22 15.25
N HIS A 386 21.50 19.17 15.09
CA HIS A 386 21.81 17.84 15.64
C HIS A 386 22.01 16.74 14.59
N TYR A 387 21.48 16.90 13.36
CA TYR A 387 21.46 15.85 12.35
C TYR A 387 22.40 16.14 11.18
N ALA A 388 23.60 16.61 11.47
CA ALA A 388 24.61 16.83 10.43
C ALA A 388 24.90 15.53 9.66
N GLY A 389 24.92 15.61 8.32
CA GLY A 389 25.15 14.46 7.44
C GLY A 389 23.94 13.55 7.19
N TRP A 390 22.82 13.71 7.91
CA TRP A 390 21.61 12.95 7.65
C TRP A 390 20.85 13.52 6.45
N SER A 391 20.23 12.64 5.65
CA SER A 391 19.26 13.03 4.62
C SER A 391 17.84 12.89 5.16
N ALA A 392 16.98 13.89 4.92
CA ALA A 392 15.60 13.88 5.39
C ALA A 392 14.61 13.81 4.22
N TRP A 393 13.67 12.88 4.30
CA TRP A 393 12.61 12.66 3.33
C TRP A 393 11.25 12.79 4.00
N LEU A 394 10.39 13.64 3.45
CA LEU A 394 9.08 13.92 4.02
C LEU A 394 8.00 13.64 3.00
N LEU A 395 6.97 12.90 3.41
CA LEU A 395 5.72 12.87 2.67
C LEU A 395 4.93 14.12 3.04
N THR A 396 4.59 14.97 2.09
CA THR A 396 3.86 16.22 2.34
C THR A 396 2.87 16.55 1.23
N PRO A 397 1.68 17.04 1.57
CA PRO A 397 0.78 17.66 0.59
C PRO A 397 1.20 19.09 0.22
N ASP A 398 2.08 19.73 1.00
CA ASP A 398 2.57 21.10 0.77
C ASP A 398 3.91 21.11 0.06
N LEU A 399 3.90 21.38 -1.23
CA LEU A 399 5.11 21.47 -2.07
C LEU A 399 6.02 22.64 -1.69
N LYS A 400 5.57 23.60 -0.89
CA LYS A 400 6.36 24.73 -0.40
C LYS A 400 7.01 24.44 0.96
N LEU A 401 6.77 23.29 1.55
CA LEU A 401 7.29 22.93 2.86
C LEU A 401 8.82 23.02 2.96
N PRO A 402 9.62 22.52 1.98
CA PRO A 402 11.08 22.66 2.05
C PRO A 402 11.54 24.11 2.16
N SER A 403 10.91 25.03 1.42
CA SER A 403 11.19 26.46 1.49
C SER A 403 10.81 27.07 2.85
N LYS A 404 9.66 26.68 3.43
CA LYS A 404 9.24 27.09 4.78
C LYS A 404 10.21 26.60 5.85
N MET A 405 10.76 25.41 5.70
CA MET A 405 11.80 24.83 6.56
C MET A 405 13.20 25.44 6.31
N ARG A 406 13.34 26.30 5.30
CA ARG A 406 14.63 26.85 4.85
C ARG A 406 15.66 25.76 4.52
N PHE A 407 15.20 24.69 3.91
CA PHE A 407 16.05 23.68 3.29
C PHE A 407 16.02 23.81 1.76
N LYS A 408 17.15 23.47 1.14
CA LYS A 408 17.20 23.27 -0.30
C LYS A 408 16.79 21.82 -0.58
N GLU A 409 15.73 21.64 -1.34
CA GLU A 409 15.39 20.30 -1.78
C GLU A 409 16.39 19.79 -2.82
N SER A 410 16.78 18.54 -2.70
CA SER A 410 17.67 17.86 -3.65
C SER A 410 16.90 16.96 -4.62
N ARG A 411 15.69 16.52 -4.25
CA ARG A 411 14.83 15.63 -5.05
C ARG A 411 13.36 15.75 -4.61
N ARG A 412 12.45 15.68 -5.59
CA ARG A 412 10.98 15.56 -5.40
C ARG A 412 10.48 14.21 -5.85
#